data_0580f04ef1901d9db20cf43ce63876c6
#
_entry.id   0580f04ef1901d9db20cf43ce63876c6
#
_cell.length_a   1.000
_cell.length_b   1.000
_cell.length_c   1.000
_cell.angle_alpha   90.00
_cell.angle_beta   90.00
_cell.angle_gamma   90.00
#
_symmetry.space_group_name_H-M   'P 1'
#
loop_
_entity.id
_entity.type
_entity.pdbx_description
1 polymer ?
#
loop_
_entity_poly.entity_id
_entity_poly.type
_entity_poly.pdbx_seq_one_letter_code
_entity_poly.pdbx_strand_id
1 'polypeptide(L)'
;MSTAVIATISREELKRELDRNSPVVIVEALPEPFYRKAHLPGALNIPLDRIDELAPLLLPDKDAQIVVYCANLPCENSEIAARRLMQLGYRNVRDYAEG
;
A
#
# COMPACT_ATOMS: atom_id res chain seq x y z
N MET A 1 4.89 24.67 -4.71
CA MET A 1 5.18 23.30 -4.45
C MET A 1 4.12 22.39 -5.05
N SER A 2 4.54 21.47 -5.85
CA SER A 2 3.57 20.58 -6.48
C SER A 2 3.12 19.49 -5.50
N THR A 3 1.85 19.15 -5.57
CA THR A 3 1.35 17.98 -4.89
C THR A 3 1.65 16.78 -5.78
N ALA A 4 2.35 15.82 -5.24
CA ALA A 4 2.64 14.62 -6.00
C ALA A 4 1.33 13.90 -6.33
N VAL A 5 1.18 13.52 -7.58
CA VAL A 5 0.05 12.70 -8.00
C VAL A 5 0.33 11.28 -7.57
N ILE A 6 -0.62 10.67 -6.85
CA ILE A 6 -0.47 9.28 -6.43
C ILE A 6 -0.82 8.37 -7.59
N ALA A 7 0.11 7.54 -8.00
CA ALA A 7 -0.15 6.54 -9.02
C ALA A 7 -1.16 5.53 -8.48
N THR A 8 -2.07 5.09 -9.35
CA THR A 8 -3.08 4.11 -8.96
C THR A 8 -2.83 2.81 -9.72
N ILE A 9 -3.43 1.73 -9.21
CA ILE A 9 -3.38 0.45 -9.89
C ILE A 9 -4.80 -0.13 -9.87
N SER A 10 -5.23 -0.66 -11.01
CA SER A 10 -6.55 -1.27 -11.11
C SER A 10 -6.52 -2.71 -10.62
N ARG A 11 -7.71 -3.28 -10.40
CA ARG A 11 -7.82 -4.70 -10.03
C ARG A 11 -7.16 -5.59 -11.07
N GLU A 12 -7.39 -5.31 -12.34
CA GLU A 12 -6.84 -6.13 -13.41
C GLU A 12 -5.33 -6.04 -13.47
N GLU A 13 -4.78 -4.85 -13.28
CA GLU A 13 -3.33 -4.67 -13.27
C GLU A 13 -2.71 -5.40 -12.08
N LEU A 14 -3.32 -5.27 -10.90
CA LEU A 14 -2.81 -5.93 -9.71
C LEU A 14 -2.85 -7.45 -9.89
N LYS A 15 -3.95 -7.97 -10.44
CA LYS A 15 -4.07 -9.39 -10.69
C LYS A 15 -2.99 -9.88 -11.64
N ARG A 16 -2.72 -9.12 -12.72
CA ARG A 16 -1.67 -9.48 -13.65
C ARG A 16 -0.29 -9.53 -12.98
N GLU A 17 -0.01 -8.54 -12.12
CA GLU A 17 1.26 -8.52 -11.41
C GLU A 17 1.42 -9.75 -10.53
N LEU A 18 0.36 -10.13 -9.83
CA LEU A 18 0.38 -11.30 -8.96
C LEU A 18 0.49 -12.59 -9.76
N ASP A 19 -0.24 -12.69 -10.88
CA ASP A 19 -0.21 -13.88 -11.73
C ASP A 19 1.15 -14.09 -12.38
N ARG A 20 1.89 -13.00 -12.62
CA ARG A 20 3.23 -13.07 -13.22
C ARG A 20 4.31 -13.25 -12.16
N ASN A 21 3.93 -13.41 -10.91
CA ASN A 21 4.87 -13.49 -9.79
C ASN A 21 5.81 -12.29 -9.71
N SER A 22 5.32 -11.11 -10.10
CA SER A 22 6.09 -9.87 -9.95
C SER A 22 6.34 -9.62 -8.48
N PRO A 23 7.52 -9.08 -8.11
CA PRO A 23 7.83 -8.82 -6.71
C PRO A 23 7.08 -7.56 -6.22
N VAL A 24 5.80 -7.72 -5.92
CA VAL A 24 4.95 -6.64 -5.44
C VAL A 24 4.68 -6.84 -3.96
N VAL A 25 4.89 -5.79 -3.16
CA VAL A 25 4.58 -5.81 -1.73
C VAL A 25 3.22 -5.14 -1.55
N ILE A 26 2.29 -5.85 -0.94
CA ILE A 26 0.95 -5.35 -0.69
C ILE A 26 0.84 -4.91 0.77
N VAL A 27 0.35 -3.69 0.99
CA VAL A 27 0.24 -3.10 2.32
C VAL A 27 -1.21 -2.71 2.58
N GLU A 28 -1.77 -3.20 3.69
CA GLU A 28 -3.08 -2.77 4.14
C GLU A 28 -2.92 -1.66 5.17
N ALA A 29 -3.54 -0.51 4.91
CA ALA A 29 -3.38 0.69 5.73
C ALA A 29 -4.48 0.85 6.78
N LEU A 30 -5.06 -0.23 7.24
CA LEU A 30 -6.11 -0.22 8.25
C LEU A 30 -5.58 -0.69 9.60
N PRO A 31 -6.29 -0.36 10.69
CA PRO A 31 -5.91 -0.90 12.00
C PRO A 31 -5.91 -2.42 12.01
N GLU A 32 -5.09 -3.00 12.88
CA GLU A 32 -4.88 -4.43 12.95
C GLU A 32 -6.16 -5.27 13.01
N PRO A 33 -7.19 -4.91 13.75
CA PRO A 33 -8.41 -5.73 13.79
C PRO A 33 -9.03 -5.98 12.42
N PHE A 34 -8.95 -5.00 11.51
CA PHE A 34 -9.46 -5.18 10.15
C PHE A 34 -8.59 -6.16 9.37
N TYR A 35 -7.27 -6.07 9.54
CA TYR A 35 -6.33 -6.97 8.89
C TYR A 35 -6.57 -8.41 9.33
N ARG A 36 -6.78 -8.62 10.62
CA ARG A 36 -7.02 -9.96 11.15
C ARG A 36 -8.31 -10.57 10.62
N LYS A 37 -9.31 -9.72 10.39
CA LYS A 37 -10.61 -10.19 9.92
C LYS A 37 -10.52 -10.70 8.49
N ALA A 38 -9.86 -9.94 7.63
CA ALA A 38 -9.68 -10.32 6.23
C ALA A 38 -8.65 -9.40 5.58
N HIS A 39 -7.75 -9.98 4.80
CA HIS A 39 -6.78 -9.21 4.03
C HIS A 39 -6.36 -10.00 2.81
N LEU A 40 -5.77 -9.31 1.84
CA LEU A 40 -5.28 -9.96 0.63
C LEU A 40 -4.11 -10.90 0.98
N PRO A 41 -3.99 -12.03 0.27
CA PRO A 41 -2.90 -12.97 0.54
C PRO A 41 -1.53 -12.30 0.45
N GLY A 42 -0.72 -12.50 1.48
CA GLY A 42 0.62 -11.93 1.52
C GLY A 42 0.70 -10.46 1.89
N ALA A 43 -0.44 -9.81 2.14
CA ALA A 43 -0.43 -8.39 2.51
C ALA A 43 0.18 -8.18 3.90
N LEU A 44 0.90 -7.06 4.04
CA LEU A 44 1.43 -6.62 5.31
C LEU A 44 0.47 -5.61 5.92
N ASN A 45 0.34 -5.63 7.23
CA ASN A 45 -0.48 -4.65 7.92
C ASN A 45 0.40 -3.49 8.41
N ILE A 46 0.20 -2.32 7.84
CA ILE A 46 0.87 -1.10 8.31
C ILE A 46 -0.22 -0.05 8.55
N PRO A 47 -0.77 0.01 9.76
CA PRO A 47 -1.79 1.01 10.07
C PRO A 47 -1.28 2.42 9.81
N LEU A 48 -2.18 3.30 9.38
CA LEU A 48 -1.82 4.65 8.96
C LEU A 48 -1.03 5.41 10.02
N ASP A 49 -1.39 5.26 11.29
CA ASP A 49 -0.74 5.98 12.38
C ASP A 49 0.59 5.37 12.80
N ARG A 50 0.99 4.24 12.21
CA ARG A 50 2.25 3.58 12.54
C ARG A 50 3.18 3.46 11.35
N ILE A 51 2.91 4.17 10.26
CA ILE A 51 3.73 4.07 9.04
C ILE A 51 5.18 4.45 9.32
N ASP A 52 5.41 5.57 10.02
CA ASP A 52 6.76 6.04 10.27
C ASP A 52 7.57 5.04 11.08
N GLU A 53 6.91 4.31 11.97
CA GLU A 53 7.55 3.32 12.81
C GLU A 53 7.79 2.00 12.07
N LEU A 54 6.78 1.53 11.35
CA LEU A 54 6.80 0.17 10.79
C LEU A 54 7.41 0.08 9.40
N ALA A 55 7.28 1.14 8.58
CA ALA A 55 7.77 1.06 7.21
C ALA A 55 9.27 0.72 7.13
N PRO A 56 10.15 1.35 7.92
CA PRO A 56 11.57 1.00 7.83
C PRO A 56 11.85 -0.46 8.19
N LEU A 57 11.01 -1.05 9.03
CA LEU A 57 11.18 -2.43 9.46
C LEU A 57 10.62 -3.43 8.47
N LEU A 58 9.44 -3.13 7.92
CA LEU A 58 8.72 -4.06 7.06
C LEU A 58 8.98 -3.83 5.57
N LEU A 59 9.41 -2.62 5.21
CA LEU A 59 9.67 -2.23 3.83
C LEU A 59 11.09 -1.68 3.70
N PRO A 60 12.10 -2.53 3.84
CA PRO A 60 13.49 -2.05 3.82
C PRO A 60 13.97 -1.59 2.45
N ASP A 61 13.34 -2.05 1.37
CA ASP A 61 13.75 -1.70 0.01
C ASP A 61 12.91 -0.53 -0.50
N LYS A 62 13.54 0.63 -0.64
CA LYS A 62 12.86 1.85 -1.11
C LYS A 62 12.48 1.80 -2.58
N ASP A 63 13.03 0.88 -3.33
CA ASP A 63 12.74 0.72 -4.76
C ASP A 63 11.74 -0.40 -5.02
N ALA A 64 11.30 -1.11 -3.98
CA ALA A 64 10.32 -2.17 -4.14
C ALA A 64 9.00 -1.61 -4.67
N GLN A 65 8.29 -2.42 -5.46
CA GLN A 65 6.95 -2.05 -5.91
C GLN A 65 5.98 -2.28 -4.75
N ILE A 66 5.33 -1.22 -4.31
CA ILE A 66 4.45 -1.25 -3.16
C ILE A 66 3.05 -0.86 -3.61
N VAL A 67 2.06 -1.70 -3.25
CA VAL A 67 0.64 -1.42 -3.51
C VAL A 67 -0.04 -1.28 -2.16
N VAL A 68 -0.65 -0.11 -1.93
CA VAL A 68 -1.33 0.18 -0.67
C VAL A 68 -2.83 0.10 -0.91
N TYR A 69 -3.54 -0.51 0.00
CA TYR A 69 -5.00 -0.60 -0.10
C TYR A 69 -5.65 -0.49 1.27
N CYS A 70 -6.97 -0.25 1.26
CA CYS A 70 -7.80 -0.43 2.43
C CYS A 70 -9.08 -1.15 2.02
N ALA A 71 -9.79 -1.73 3.00
CA ALA A 71 -10.78 -2.75 2.70
C ALA A 71 -12.06 -2.25 2.08
N ASN A 72 -12.44 -1.00 2.33
CA ASN A 72 -13.76 -0.49 1.91
C ASN A 72 -13.64 0.85 1.22
N LEU A 73 -14.53 1.07 0.27
CA LEU A 73 -14.71 2.36 -0.38
C LEU A 73 -15.86 3.10 0.27
N PRO A 74 -15.81 4.43 0.39
CA PRO A 74 -14.65 5.26 0.13
C PRO A 74 -13.63 5.16 1.25
N CYS A 75 -12.37 5.03 0.89
CA CYS A 75 -11.33 4.92 1.89
C CYS A 75 -10.16 5.81 1.51
N GLU A 76 -9.88 6.79 2.34
CA GLU A 76 -8.79 7.71 2.11
C GLU A 76 -7.48 7.21 2.72
N ASN A 77 -7.55 6.19 3.57
CA ASN A 77 -6.36 5.73 4.28
C ASN A 77 -5.27 5.24 3.34
N SER A 78 -5.65 4.54 2.27
CA SER A 78 -4.64 4.04 1.34
C SER A 78 -3.94 5.17 0.60
N GLU A 79 -4.68 6.21 0.23
CA GLU A 79 -4.07 7.36 -0.43
C GLU A 79 -3.15 8.12 0.52
N ILE A 80 -3.60 8.34 1.75
CA ILE A 80 -2.79 9.03 2.76
C ILE A 80 -1.53 8.23 3.05
N ALA A 81 -1.67 6.91 3.19
CA ALA A 81 -0.54 6.04 3.44
C ALA A 81 0.45 6.06 2.28
N ALA A 82 -0.06 6.02 1.04
CA ALA A 82 0.79 6.07 -0.13
C ALA A 82 1.60 7.38 -0.16
N ARG A 83 0.94 8.51 0.12
CA ARG A 83 1.63 9.80 0.18
C ARG A 83 2.71 9.80 1.25
N ARG A 84 2.40 9.24 2.41
CA ARG A 84 3.39 9.21 3.50
C ARG A 84 4.58 8.35 3.13
N LEU A 85 4.36 7.21 2.51
CA LEU A 85 5.45 6.36 2.06
C LEU A 85 6.33 7.09 1.05
N MET A 86 5.72 7.83 0.12
CA MET A 86 6.50 8.61 -0.83
C MET A 86 7.34 9.66 -0.13
N GLN A 87 6.80 10.30 0.91
CA GLN A 87 7.56 11.28 1.70
C GLN A 87 8.74 10.63 2.42
N LEU A 88 8.60 9.35 2.78
CA LEU A 88 9.67 8.61 3.44
C LEU A 88 10.72 8.08 2.46
N GLY A 89 10.54 8.33 1.16
CA GLY A 89 11.54 7.99 0.16
C GLY A 89 11.24 6.77 -0.69
N TYR A 90 10.08 6.15 -0.50
CA TYR A 90 9.69 5.01 -1.35
C TYR A 90 9.29 5.53 -2.72
N ARG A 91 9.82 4.90 -3.77
CA ARG A 91 9.74 5.44 -5.14
C ARG A 91 8.65 4.83 -5.99
N ASN A 92 8.22 3.61 -5.67
CA ASN A 92 7.29 2.86 -6.53
C ASN A 92 6.04 2.49 -5.74
N VAL A 93 5.28 3.51 -5.31
CA VAL A 93 4.08 3.31 -4.50
C VAL A 93 2.85 3.58 -5.36
N ARG A 94 1.90 2.65 -5.35
CA ARG A 94 0.63 2.80 -6.04
C ARG A 94 -0.52 2.54 -5.08
N ASP A 95 -1.63 3.24 -5.29
CA ASP A 95 -2.82 3.12 -4.46
C ASP A 95 -3.84 2.22 -5.18
N TYR A 96 -4.21 1.13 -4.53
CA TYR A 96 -5.27 0.26 -5.04
C TYR A 96 -6.59 0.71 -4.41
N ALA A 97 -7.22 1.68 -5.06
CA ALA A 97 -8.42 2.31 -4.52
C ALA A 97 -9.67 1.44 -4.63
N GLU A 98 -9.65 0.44 -5.47
CA GLU A 98 -10.81 -0.44 -5.64
C GLU A 98 -10.94 -1.44 -4.48
N GLY A 99 -9.91 -1.57 -3.69
CA GLY A 99 -9.89 -2.36 -2.47
C GLY A 99 -10.54 -3.68 -2.53
#